data_840f1d1c683131e21452beef565a8064
#
_entry.id   840f1d1c683131e21452beef565a8064
#
_cell.length_a   1.000
_cell.length_b   1.000
_cell.length_c   1.000
_cell.angle_alpha   90.00
_cell.angle_beta   90.00
_cell.angle_gamma   90.00
#
_symmetry.space_group_name_H-M   'P 1'
#
loop_
_entity.id
_entity.type
_entity.pdbx_description
1 polymer ?
#
loop_
_entity_poly.entity_id
_entity_poly.type
_entity_poly.pdbx_seq_one_letter_code
_entity_poly.pdbx_strand_id
1 'polypeptide(L)'
;ETGFDCAPIEFPTSGVADFREPAMQVMDINGMSACECYYKDYRISNGKPKLKGLPATYATDDEAQTLEVFCYDPHSGLYITLMYSVFPKFDVITRSVKVENNGLAAIDLRRIISMSLDLDRMDYDMITLHGTWARERHVQRFPIRFGKQSIDSNRGATSHAHNNFFALCDHTATEDFGEAYGFALVYSGSFLGMVEVGQYEKTRALLGINPYDFSWHLEPGEDFQAPEVIMTCLLYTSDAA
;
A
#
# COMPACT_ATOMS: atom_id res chain seq x y z
N GLU A 1 6.45 27.87 -4.51
CA GLU A 1 5.32 27.00 -4.13
C GLU A 1 5.67 25.57 -4.51
N THR A 2 5.80 24.70 -3.54
CA THR A 2 5.98 23.26 -3.77
C THR A 2 4.60 22.66 -4.02
N GLY A 3 4.36 22.08 -5.18
CA GLY A 3 3.11 21.37 -5.49
C GLY A 3 2.94 20.14 -4.61
N PHE A 4 1.72 19.64 -4.47
CA PHE A 4 1.43 18.41 -3.70
C PHE A 4 2.14 17.17 -4.26
N ASP A 5 2.52 17.17 -5.54
CA ASP A 5 3.22 16.07 -6.22
C ASP A 5 4.71 15.93 -5.83
N CYS A 6 5.26 16.85 -5.02
CA CYS A 6 6.59 16.71 -4.43
C CYS A 6 6.58 16.47 -2.91
N ALA A 7 5.42 16.59 -2.25
CA ALA A 7 5.29 16.28 -0.83
C ALA A 7 5.06 14.78 -0.59
N PRO A 8 5.61 14.18 0.47
CA PRO A 8 5.21 12.84 0.88
C PRO A 8 3.76 12.87 1.36
N ILE A 9 2.92 12.03 0.77
CA ILE A 9 1.50 11.91 1.12
C ILE A 9 1.26 10.52 1.68
N GLU A 10 0.73 10.46 2.89
CA GLU A 10 0.53 9.19 3.60
C GLU A 10 -0.50 8.28 2.91
N PHE A 11 -1.61 8.85 2.44
CA PHE A 11 -2.63 8.12 1.70
C PHE A 11 -3.16 8.99 0.54
N PRO A 12 -2.51 8.92 -0.63
CA PRO A 12 -2.87 9.74 -1.78
C PRO A 12 -4.20 9.29 -2.37
N THR A 13 -5.10 10.25 -2.54
CA THR A 13 -6.41 10.06 -3.18
C THR A 13 -6.47 10.81 -4.51
N SER A 14 -7.40 10.43 -5.39
CA SER A 14 -7.57 11.13 -6.68
C SER A 14 -8.19 12.51 -6.51
N GLY A 15 -7.80 13.45 -7.39
CA GLY A 15 -8.43 14.79 -7.49
C GLY A 15 -7.88 15.87 -6.57
N VAL A 16 -6.76 15.62 -5.87
CA VAL A 16 -6.15 16.54 -4.88
C VAL A 16 -4.87 17.23 -5.37
N ALA A 17 -4.69 17.39 -6.67
CA ALA A 17 -3.50 17.99 -7.29
C ALA A 17 -2.17 17.24 -7.01
N ASP A 18 -2.20 15.99 -6.60
CA ASP A 18 -1.11 15.02 -6.72
C ASP A 18 -1.35 14.19 -7.99
N PHE A 19 -0.45 14.29 -8.95
CA PHE A 19 -0.59 13.65 -10.27
C PHE A 19 0.12 12.30 -10.35
N ARG A 20 0.75 11.85 -9.25
CA ARG A 20 1.29 10.49 -9.10
C ARG A 20 0.15 9.49 -8.89
N GLU A 21 0.45 8.20 -9.00
CA GLU A 21 -0.54 7.15 -8.78
C GLU A 21 -1.20 7.26 -7.40
N PRO A 22 -2.54 7.34 -7.34
CA PRO A 22 -3.26 7.39 -6.08
C PRO A 22 -3.39 6.01 -5.43
N ALA A 23 -3.49 5.98 -4.12
CA ALA A 23 -3.84 4.77 -3.37
C ALA A 23 -5.35 4.48 -3.42
N MET A 24 -6.19 5.52 -3.53
CA MET A 24 -7.64 5.36 -3.61
C MET A 24 -8.24 6.20 -4.74
N GLN A 25 -9.19 5.61 -5.45
CA GLN A 25 -10.06 6.28 -6.42
C GLN A 25 -11.50 5.87 -6.17
N VAL A 26 -12.38 6.85 -6.18
CA VAL A 26 -13.82 6.67 -6.02
C VAL A 26 -14.56 7.22 -7.23
N MET A 27 -15.83 6.86 -7.36
CA MET A 27 -16.75 7.49 -8.30
C MET A 27 -18.13 7.57 -7.67
N ASP A 28 -18.68 8.77 -7.58
CA ASP A 28 -20.05 8.99 -7.13
C ASP A 28 -21.08 8.74 -8.25
N ILE A 29 -22.35 8.83 -7.92
CA ILE A 29 -23.47 8.65 -8.86
C ILE A 29 -23.50 9.68 -10.01
N ASN A 30 -22.80 10.81 -9.85
CA ASN A 30 -22.68 11.87 -10.87
C ASN A 30 -21.41 11.75 -11.70
N GLY A 31 -20.57 10.73 -11.45
CA GLY A 31 -19.29 10.53 -12.12
C GLY A 31 -18.15 11.37 -11.55
N MET A 32 -18.31 11.99 -10.38
CA MET A 32 -17.24 12.71 -9.71
C MET A 32 -16.27 11.74 -9.04
N SER A 33 -14.97 11.95 -9.26
CA SER A 33 -13.90 11.06 -8.77
C SER A 33 -12.95 11.72 -7.77
N ALA A 34 -13.18 12.99 -7.42
CA ALA A 34 -12.37 13.67 -6.40
C ALA A 34 -12.72 13.17 -5.00
N CYS A 35 -11.70 12.89 -4.20
CA CYS A 35 -11.84 12.52 -2.81
C CYS A 35 -10.75 13.21 -2.00
N GLU A 36 -11.12 13.97 -0.99
CA GLU A 36 -10.20 14.67 -0.11
C GLU A 36 -10.16 13.97 1.25
N CYS A 37 -9.00 13.43 1.61
CA CYS A 37 -8.85 12.65 2.84
C CYS A 37 -8.27 13.51 3.97
N TYR A 38 -9.15 14.17 4.75
CA TYR A 38 -8.74 15.01 5.88
C TYR A 38 -8.58 14.19 7.15
N TYR A 39 -7.45 14.39 7.86
CA TYR A 39 -7.26 13.85 9.20
C TYR A 39 -8.34 14.33 10.16
N LYS A 40 -8.87 13.41 10.97
CA LYS A 40 -9.90 13.69 11.98
C LYS A 40 -9.41 13.37 13.40
N ASP A 41 -8.93 12.16 13.62
CA ASP A 41 -8.54 11.65 14.94
C ASP A 41 -7.67 10.41 14.79
N TYR A 42 -7.15 9.88 15.89
CA TYR A 42 -6.46 8.60 15.93
C TYR A 42 -6.77 7.82 17.20
N ARG A 43 -6.50 6.53 17.15
CA ARG A 43 -6.57 5.63 18.31
C ARG A 43 -5.34 4.72 18.33
N ILE A 44 -4.78 4.51 19.53
CA ILE A 44 -3.74 3.50 19.75
C ILE A 44 -4.33 2.41 20.66
N SER A 45 -4.12 1.15 20.28
CA SER A 45 -4.53 -0.02 21.06
C SER A 45 -3.41 -1.04 21.13
N ASN A 46 -3.42 -1.87 22.17
CA ASN A 46 -2.54 -3.01 22.27
C ASN A 46 -3.08 -4.17 21.41
N GLY A 47 -2.17 -5.03 20.95
CA GLY A 47 -2.49 -6.12 20.04
C GLY A 47 -2.80 -5.67 18.62
N LYS A 48 -3.42 -6.57 17.85
CA LYS A 48 -3.78 -6.35 16.46
C LYS A 48 -5.25 -6.70 16.18
N PRO A 49 -6.05 -5.76 15.65
CA PRO A 49 -7.43 -6.03 15.26
C PRO A 49 -7.50 -7.09 14.14
N LYS A 50 -8.51 -7.94 14.17
CA LYS A 50 -8.79 -8.88 13.08
C LYS A 50 -9.33 -8.11 11.88
N LEU A 51 -8.88 -8.46 10.68
CA LEU A 51 -9.46 -7.97 9.44
C LEU A 51 -10.67 -8.83 9.05
N LYS A 52 -11.82 -8.21 8.85
CA LYS A 52 -13.09 -8.89 8.54
C LYS A 52 -12.99 -9.63 7.20
N GLY A 53 -13.11 -10.96 7.23
CA GLY A 53 -13.18 -11.79 6.03
C GLY A 53 -11.88 -11.95 5.24
N LEU A 54 -10.76 -11.47 5.75
CA LEU A 54 -9.46 -11.51 5.08
C LEU A 54 -8.42 -12.27 5.91
N PRO A 55 -7.44 -12.91 5.26
CA PRO A 55 -6.25 -13.38 5.94
C PRO A 55 -5.47 -12.17 6.48
N ALA A 56 -4.88 -12.33 7.66
CA ALA A 56 -4.09 -11.29 8.30
C ALA A 56 -3.06 -11.91 9.25
N THR A 57 -1.99 -11.18 9.53
CA THR A 57 -1.15 -11.45 10.68
C THR A 57 -1.97 -11.26 11.97
N TYR A 58 -1.55 -11.91 13.04
CA TYR A 58 -2.18 -11.71 14.33
C TYR A 58 -1.15 -11.46 15.42
N ALA A 59 -1.56 -10.79 16.49
CA ALA A 59 -0.74 -10.58 17.67
C ALA A 59 -1.63 -10.54 18.92
N THR A 60 -1.06 -10.97 20.03
CA THR A 60 -1.62 -10.74 21.37
C THR A 60 -1.34 -9.29 21.80
N ASP A 61 -1.94 -8.86 22.91
CA ASP A 61 -1.85 -7.48 23.41
C ASP A 61 -0.41 -7.04 23.77
N ASP A 62 0.49 -7.98 24.01
CA ASP A 62 1.90 -7.74 24.38
C ASP A 62 2.88 -7.90 23.20
N GLU A 63 2.40 -8.36 22.04
CA GLU A 63 3.26 -8.61 20.86
C GLU A 63 3.24 -7.47 19.86
N ALA A 64 2.17 -6.69 19.80
CA ALA A 64 2.03 -5.57 18.89
C ALA A 64 1.26 -4.41 19.49
N GLN A 65 1.39 -3.24 18.86
CA GLN A 65 0.52 -2.08 19.07
C GLN A 65 -0.04 -1.64 17.73
N THR A 66 -1.30 -1.21 17.71
CA THR A 66 -1.97 -0.74 16.51
C THR A 66 -2.35 0.72 16.65
N LEU A 67 -1.92 1.52 15.68
CA LEU A 67 -2.39 2.87 15.41
C LEU A 67 -3.47 2.81 14.34
N GLU A 68 -4.64 3.37 14.64
CA GLU A 68 -5.69 3.64 13.68
C GLU A 68 -5.79 5.15 13.48
N VAL A 69 -5.60 5.62 12.26
CA VAL A 69 -5.77 7.03 11.88
C VAL A 69 -7.08 7.17 11.15
N PHE A 70 -7.98 8.00 11.69
CA PHE A 70 -9.29 8.26 11.12
C PHE A 70 -9.25 9.50 10.24
N CYS A 71 -9.63 9.32 8.98
CA CYS A 71 -9.76 10.38 8.00
C CYS A 71 -11.20 10.46 7.50
N TYR A 72 -11.54 11.60 6.91
CA TYR A 72 -12.90 11.89 6.45
C TYR A 72 -12.87 12.73 5.18
N ASP A 73 -13.70 12.38 4.22
CA ASP A 73 -13.99 13.20 3.05
C ASP A 73 -15.35 13.89 3.23
N PRO A 74 -15.37 15.24 3.40
CA PRO A 74 -16.60 15.98 3.64
C PRO A 74 -17.55 16.00 2.43
N HIS A 75 -17.06 15.76 1.22
CA HIS A 75 -17.87 15.81 0.01
C HIS A 75 -18.67 14.53 -0.19
N SER A 76 -18.03 13.39 -0.05
CA SER A 76 -18.66 12.08 -0.23
C SER A 76 -19.27 11.51 1.05
N GLY A 77 -18.81 11.96 2.22
CA GLY A 77 -19.15 11.35 3.51
C GLY A 77 -18.40 10.05 3.79
N LEU A 78 -17.33 9.74 3.02
CA LEU A 78 -16.51 8.58 3.27
C LEU A 78 -15.65 8.77 4.53
N TYR A 79 -15.59 7.72 5.35
CA TYR A 79 -14.63 7.56 6.42
C TYR A 79 -13.56 6.55 6.01
N ILE A 80 -12.31 6.94 6.16
CA ILE A 80 -11.14 6.13 5.82
C ILE A 80 -10.36 5.88 7.11
N THR A 81 -10.17 4.61 7.47
CA THR A 81 -9.32 4.22 8.59
C THR A 81 -8.03 3.61 8.07
N LEU A 82 -6.90 4.26 8.33
CA LEU A 82 -5.57 3.74 8.06
C LEU A 82 -5.08 2.99 9.30
N MET A 83 -4.79 1.70 9.16
CA MET A 83 -4.37 0.84 10.28
C MET A 83 -2.89 0.47 10.13
N TYR A 84 -2.12 0.69 11.19
CA TYR A 84 -0.69 0.37 11.29
C TYR A 84 -0.48 -0.47 12.54
N SER A 85 -0.05 -1.72 12.39
CA SER A 85 0.32 -2.55 13.55
C SER A 85 1.84 -2.75 13.55
N VAL A 86 2.48 -2.37 14.64
CA VAL A 86 3.93 -2.47 14.83
C VAL A 86 4.24 -3.71 15.65
N PHE A 87 5.17 -4.52 15.16
CA PHE A 87 5.68 -5.74 15.79
C PHE A 87 7.15 -5.56 16.15
N PRO A 88 7.47 -5.03 17.36
CA PRO A 88 8.84 -4.63 17.68
C PRO A 88 9.86 -5.79 17.69
N LYS A 89 9.42 -7.01 17.99
CA LYS A 89 10.30 -8.19 18.03
C LYS A 89 10.74 -8.67 16.65
N PHE A 90 10.05 -8.23 15.58
CA PHE A 90 10.26 -8.69 14.22
C PHE A 90 10.69 -7.59 13.26
N ASP A 91 10.78 -6.35 13.74
CA ASP A 91 11.03 -5.15 12.92
C ASP A 91 10.06 -5.05 11.75
N VAL A 92 8.79 -5.34 12.02
CA VAL A 92 7.70 -5.39 11.04
C VAL A 92 6.63 -4.38 11.41
N ILE A 93 6.13 -3.70 10.37
CA ILE A 93 4.91 -2.90 10.41
C ILE A 93 3.92 -3.52 9.42
N THR A 94 2.68 -3.74 9.84
CA THR A 94 1.62 -4.10 8.91
C THR A 94 0.72 -2.91 8.64
N ARG A 95 0.20 -2.83 7.43
CA ARG A 95 -0.66 -1.74 6.99
C ARG A 95 -1.89 -2.28 6.28
N SER A 96 -3.06 -1.76 6.61
CA SER A 96 -4.31 -1.99 5.88
C SER A 96 -5.21 -0.76 5.91
N VAL A 97 -6.23 -0.74 5.08
CA VAL A 97 -7.16 0.38 4.94
C VAL A 97 -8.59 -0.14 5.00
N LYS A 98 -9.44 0.56 5.76
CA LYS A 98 -10.89 0.35 5.77
C LYS A 98 -11.58 1.61 5.26
N VAL A 99 -12.59 1.44 4.41
CA VAL A 99 -13.43 2.53 3.90
C VAL A 99 -14.86 2.28 4.30
N GLU A 100 -15.55 3.29 4.84
CA GLU A 100 -16.95 3.22 5.27
C GLU A 100 -17.73 4.35 4.59
N ASN A 101 -18.84 4.01 3.95
CA ASN A 101 -19.73 5.02 3.36
C ASN A 101 -20.74 5.50 4.40
N ASN A 102 -20.46 6.63 5.04
CA ASN A 102 -21.36 7.31 5.96
C ASN A 102 -22.07 8.50 5.29
N GLY A 103 -21.99 8.59 3.95
CA GLY A 103 -22.69 9.56 3.14
C GLY A 103 -24.17 9.23 2.92
N LEU A 104 -24.81 9.97 2.03
CA LEU A 104 -26.22 9.83 1.71
C LEU A 104 -26.47 9.10 0.37
N ALA A 105 -25.43 8.87 -0.41
CA ALA A 105 -25.49 8.22 -1.73
C ALA A 105 -24.50 7.10 -1.84
N ALA A 106 -24.75 6.15 -2.73
CA ALA A 106 -23.84 5.07 -3.06
C ALA A 106 -22.56 5.61 -3.74
N ILE A 107 -21.45 4.93 -3.51
CA ILE A 107 -20.13 5.27 -4.07
C ILE A 107 -19.45 3.98 -4.55
N ASP A 108 -18.88 4.03 -5.76
CA ASP A 108 -18.04 2.98 -6.26
C ASP A 108 -16.57 3.22 -5.88
N LEU A 109 -15.94 2.27 -5.17
CA LEU A 109 -14.50 2.21 -5.06
C LEU A 109 -13.93 1.64 -6.36
N ARG A 110 -13.16 2.43 -7.08
CA ARG A 110 -12.54 2.04 -8.36
C ARG A 110 -11.08 1.61 -8.17
N ARG A 111 -10.47 2.00 -7.07
CA ARG A 111 -9.13 1.62 -6.65
C ARG A 111 -9.02 1.71 -5.14
N ILE A 112 -8.40 0.71 -4.54
CA ILE A 112 -8.01 0.70 -3.13
C ILE A 112 -6.70 -0.06 -2.96
N ILE A 113 -5.64 0.65 -2.64
CA ILE A 113 -4.31 0.14 -2.39
C ILE A 113 -4.09 0.11 -0.88
N SER A 114 -3.60 -1.00 -0.36
CA SER A 114 -3.42 -1.20 1.07
C SER A 114 -2.24 -0.43 1.65
N MET A 115 -1.19 -0.22 0.85
CA MET A 115 0.03 0.46 1.23
C MET A 115 0.49 1.45 0.16
N SER A 116 0.74 2.69 0.59
CA SER A 116 1.45 3.72 -0.16
C SER A 116 2.59 4.24 0.69
N LEU A 117 3.79 4.32 0.13
CA LEU A 117 4.98 4.83 0.81
C LEU A 117 5.74 5.75 -0.13
N ASP A 118 5.91 7.01 0.27
CA ASP A 118 6.73 7.99 -0.46
C ASP A 118 8.13 8.04 0.16
N LEU A 119 9.14 7.88 -0.69
CA LEU A 119 10.56 7.94 -0.35
C LEU A 119 11.20 9.14 -1.05
N ASP A 120 12.11 9.82 -0.34
CA ASP A 120 12.68 11.10 -0.77
C ASP A 120 13.81 10.98 -1.83
N ARG A 121 14.08 9.79 -2.34
CA ARG A 121 15.12 9.52 -3.34
C ARG A 121 14.64 8.53 -4.40
N MET A 122 15.36 8.40 -5.51
CA MET A 122 15.04 7.50 -6.62
C MET A 122 16.13 6.46 -6.91
N ASP A 123 17.22 6.44 -6.16
CA ASP A 123 18.40 5.61 -6.39
C ASP A 123 18.29 4.22 -5.74
N TYR A 124 17.20 3.51 -6.04
CA TYR A 124 16.96 2.15 -5.58
C TYR A 124 17.07 1.12 -6.71
N ASP A 125 17.40 -0.11 -6.35
CA ASP A 125 17.05 -1.29 -7.12
C ASP A 125 15.73 -1.87 -6.62
N MET A 126 14.91 -2.34 -7.56
CA MET A 126 13.71 -3.14 -7.27
C MET A 126 14.04 -4.62 -7.40
N ILE A 127 13.72 -5.39 -6.36
CA ILE A 127 13.83 -6.85 -6.36
C ILE A 127 12.42 -7.43 -6.48
N THR A 128 12.22 -8.35 -7.43
CA THR A 128 10.95 -9.03 -7.67
C THR A 128 11.15 -10.54 -7.81
N LEU A 129 10.09 -11.30 -7.60
CA LEU A 129 10.05 -12.74 -7.79
C LEU A 129 9.10 -13.06 -8.94
N HIS A 130 9.64 -13.60 -10.03
CA HIS A 130 8.89 -13.93 -11.24
C HIS A 130 9.07 -15.38 -11.65
N GLY A 131 8.27 -15.86 -12.58
CA GLY A 131 8.45 -17.22 -13.08
C GLY A 131 7.36 -17.68 -14.04
N THR A 132 7.39 -18.98 -14.26
CA THR A 132 6.42 -19.74 -15.02
C THR A 132 6.06 -21.01 -14.24
N TRP A 133 5.09 -21.78 -14.69
CA TRP A 133 4.79 -23.09 -14.12
C TRP A 133 6.04 -23.97 -14.07
N ALA A 134 6.30 -24.58 -12.91
CA ALA A 134 7.50 -25.38 -12.56
C ALA A 134 8.84 -24.60 -12.65
N ARG A 135 8.79 -23.28 -12.70
CA ARG A 135 9.96 -22.38 -12.71
C ARG A 135 9.61 -21.07 -11.98
N GLU A 136 9.10 -21.17 -10.76
CA GLU A 136 8.62 -20.07 -9.96
C GLU A 136 9.75 -19.42 -9.14
N ARG A 137 9.51 -18.17 -8.72
CA ARG A 137 10.33 -17.42 -7.75
C ARG A 137 11.76 -17.15 -8.19
N HIS A 138 11.99 -16.95 -9.48
CA HIS A 138 13.28 -16.42 -9.92
C HIS A 138 13.44 -14.99 -9.45
N VAL A 139 14.54 -14.72 -8.76
CA VAL A 139 14.88 -13.38 -8.28
C VAL A 139 15.33 -12.54 -9.47
N GLN A 140 14.71 -11.38 -9.62
CA GLN A 140 15.14 -10.34 -10.55
C GLN A 140 15.43 -9.07 -9.76
N ARG A 141 16.57 -8.43 -10.02
CA ARG A 141 16.98 -7.15 -9.46
C ARG A 141 17.31 -6.19 -10.60
N PHE A 142 16.74 -4.99 -10.57
CA PHE A 142 16.98 -3.95 -11.57
C PHE A 142 16.83 -2.56 -10.97
N PRO A 143 17.59 -1.57 -11.47
CA PRO A 143 17.44 -0.18 -11.03
C PRO A 143 16.09 0.38 -11.46
N ILE A 144 15.41 1.08 -10.53
CA ILE A 144 14.19 1.82 -10.87
C ILE A 144 14.53 3.02 -11.74
N ARG A 145 13.53 3.46 -12.52
CA ARG A 145 13.69 4.56 -13.47
C ARG A 145 12.47 5.48 -13.44
N PHE A 146 12.59 6.67 -14.00
CA PHE A 146 11.46 7.58 -14.19
C PHE A 146 10.25 6.86 -14.81
N GLY A 147 9.08 7.16 -14.29
CA GLY A 147 7.83 6.49 -14.66
C GLY A 147 7.52 5.31 -13.74
N LYS A 148 6.77 4.35 -14.25
CA LYS A 148 6.16 3.28 -13.45
C LYS A 148 6.79 1.93 -13.77
N GLN A 149 7.18 1.20 -12.73
CA GLN A 149 7.60 -0.19 -12.80
C GLN A 149 6.66 -1.01 -11.91
N SER A 150 6.10 -2.10 -12.43
CA SER A 150 5.09 -2.87 -11.71
C SER A 150 5.22 -4.36 -11.89
N ILE A 151 4.71 -5.08 -10.90
CA ILE A 151 4.39 -6.50 -10.92
C ILE A 151 2.92 -6.66 -10.59
N ASP A 152 2.24 -7.58 -11.24
CA ASP A 152 0.81 -7.73 -11.01
C ASP A 152 0.28 -9.13 -11.34
N SER A 153 -0.97 -9.37 -10.94
CA SER A 153 -1.82 -10.42 -11.45
C SER A 153 -3.25 -9.88 -11.59
N ASN A 154 -3.87 -10.16 -12.72
CA ASN A 154 -5.28 -9.87 -13.01
C ASN A 154 -6.11 -11.15 -13.26
N ARG A 155 -5.61 -12.29 -12.75
CA ARG A 155 -6.18 -13.63 -13.02
C ARG A 155 -7.23 -14.08 -12.00
N GLY A 156 -7.63 -13.22 -11.08
CA GLY A 156 -8.47 -13.59 -9.94
C GLY A 156 -7.70 -14.30 -8.81
N ALA A 157 -6.41 -14.56 -9.03
CA ALA A 157 -5.51 -15.18 -8.06
C ALA A 157 -4.10 -14.64 -8.22
N THR A 158 -3.31 -14.68 -7.13
CA THR A 158 -1.85 -14.51 -7.21
C THR A 158 -1.29 -15.63 -8.07
N SER A 159 -0.52 -15.31 -9.10
CA SER A 159 -0.04 -16.28 -10.07
C SER A 159 1.43 -16.66 -9.84
N HIS A 160 1.90 -17.63 -10.62
CA HIS A 160 3.32 -17.99 -10.69
C HIS A 160 4.15 -17.00 -11.52
N ALA A 161 3.49 -16.10 -12.28
CA ALA A 161 4.19 -15.11 -13.12
C ALA A 161 4.90 -14.05 -12.26
N HIS A 162 4.23 -13.56 -11.22
CA HIS A 162 4.79 -12.66 -10.22
C HIS A 162 4.26 -13.05 -8.83
N ASN A 163 5.13 -13.01 -7.83
CA ASN A 163 4.71 -13.09 -6.45
C ASN A 163 4.22 -11.70 -5.99
N ASN A 164 3.28 -11.68 -5.05
CA ASN A 164 2.77 -10.46 -4.40
C ASN A 164 3.75 -9.87 -3.37
N PHE A 165 5.01 -9.81 -3.79
CA PHE A 165 6.15 -9.32 -3.02
C PHE A 165 7.10 -8.53 -3.93
N PHE A 166 7.63 -7.43 -3.40
CA PHE A 166 8.82 -6.78 -3.96
C PHE A 166 9.64 -6.14 -2.83
N ALA A 167 10.89 -5.82 -3.13
CA ALA A 167 11.72 -5.02 -2.24
C ALA A 167 12.38 -3.88 -3.01
N LEU A 168 12.69 -2.79 -2.28
CA LEU A 168 13.56 -1.71 -2.73
C LEU A 168 14.82 -1.75 -1.90
N CYS A 169 15.98 -1.67 -2.54
CA CYS A 169 17.26 -1.69 -1.83
C CYS A 169 18.26 -0.72 -2.46
N ASP A 170 19.28 -0.36 -1.70
CA ASP A 170 20.42 0.37 -2.24
C ASP A 170 21.08 -0.39 -3.39
N HIS A 171 21.61 0.32 -4.40
CA HIS A 171 22.34 -0.32 -5.50
C HIS A 171 23.51 -1.18 -5.05
N THR A 172 24.13 -0.82 -3.92
CA THR A 172 25.27 -1.55 -3.33
C THR A 172 24.86 -2.58 -2.30
N ALA A 173 23.55 -2.71 -1.97
CA ALA A 173 23.09 -3.66 -0.98
C ALA A 173 23.36 -5.10 -1.40
N THR A 174 23.82 -5.89 -0.44
CA THR A 174 24.06 -7.35 -0.54
C THR A 174 23.22 -8.07 0.52
N GLU A 175 23.43 -9.36 0.70
CA GLU A 175 22.79 -10.11 1.80
C GLU A 175 23.31 -9.70 3.18
N ASP A 176 24.50 -9.12 3.25
CA ASP A 176 25.19 -8.79 4.50
C ASP A 176 25.37 -7.28 4.72
N PHE A 177 24.95 -6.44 3.78
CA PHE A 177 25.23 -5.00 3.83
C PHE A 177 24.19 -4.19 3.06
N GLY A 178 23.88 -3.00 3.58
CA GLY A 178 23.04 -1.98 2.92
C GLY A 178 21.63 -1.90 3.47
N GLU A 179 20.86 -1.00 2.89
CA GLU A 179 19.46 -0.73 3.25
C GLU A 179 18.52 -1.44 2.29
N ALA A 180 17.48 -2.08 2.82
CA ALA A 180 16.44 -2.71 2.05
C ALA A 180 15.07 -2.58 2.71
N TYR A 181 14.04 -2.29 1.92
CA TYR A 181 12.64 -2.24 2.30
C TYR A 181 11.88 -3.38 1.61
N GLY A 182 11.30 -4.29 2.38
CA GLY A 182 10.51 -5.40 1.87
C GLY A 182 9.02 -5.17 2.03
N PHE A 183 8.22 -5.53 1.03
CA PHE A 183 6.78 -5.39 0.99
C PHE A 183 6.11 -6.68 0.54
N ALA A 184 5.18 -7.21 1.34
CA ALA A 184 4.46 -8.44 1.03
C ALA A 184 2.96 -8.25 1.28
N LEU A 185 2.12 -8.59 0.30
CA LEU A 185 0.66 -8.51 0.43
C LEU A 185 0.10 -9.83 0.99
N VAL A 186 -0.66 -9.75 2.07
CA VAL A 186 -1.35 -10.90 2.67
C VAL A 186 -2.69 -11.12 1.96
N TYR A 187 -2.63 -11.57 0.72
CA TYR A 187 -3.80 -11.77 -0.12
C TYR A 187 -3.49 -12.74 -1.26
N SER A 188 -4.44 -13.57 -1.63
CA SER A 188 -4.28 -14.58 -2.69
C SER A 188 -4.99 -14.23 -4.00
N GLY A 189 -5.68 -13.09 -4.08
CA GLY A 189 -6.38 -12.61 -5.27
C GLY A 189 -5.49 -11.83 -6.24
N SER A 190 -6.13 -11.12 -7.16
CA SER A 190 -5.46 -10.20 -8.10
C SER A 190 -4.80 -9.06 -7.35
N PHE A 191 -3.53 -8.78 -7.63
CA PHE A 191 -2.74 -7.78 -6.92
C PHE A 191 -1.99 -6.86 -7.88
N LEU A 192 -1.61 -5.69 -7.39
CA LEU A 192 -0.69 -4.76 -8.01
C LEU A 192 0.38 -4.34 -7.00
N GLY A 193 1.65 -4.56 -7.34
CA GLY A 193 2.79 -3.93 -6.72
C GLY A 193 3.44 -2.97 -7.72
N MET A 194 3.63 -1.71 -7.35
CA MET A 194 4.12 -0.68 -8.26
C MET A 194 5.10 0.25 -7.56
N VAL A 195 6.08 0.70 -8.32
CA VAL A 195 7.00 1.77 -7.95
C VAL A 195 6.93 2.85 -9.02
N GLU A 196 6.66 4.08 -8.63
CA GLU A 196 6.65 5.25 -9.50
C GLU A 196 7.74 6.22 -9.09
N VAL A 197 8.59 6.60 -10.05
CA VAL A 197 9.55 7.70 -9.88
C VAL A 197 9.01 8.91 -10.60
N GLY A 198 8.70 9.96 -9.84
CA GLY A 198 8.13 11.21 -10.35
C GLY A 198 9.19 12.21 -10.83
N GLN A 199 8.73 13.31 -11.40
CA GLN A 199 9.57 14.40 -11.97
C GLN A 199 10.52 15.06 -10.95
N TYR A 200 10.24 14.93 -9.64
CA TYR A 200 11.05 15.48 -8.55
C TYR A 200 12.02 14.46 -7.95
N GLU A 201 12.33 13.39 -8.67
CA GLU A 201 13.27 12.35 -8.26
C GLU A 201 12.89 11.65 -6.94
N LYS A 202 11.57 11.59 -6.65
CA LYS A 202 11.01 10.90 -5.50
C LYS A 202 10.30 9.64 -5.93
N THR A 203 10.33 8.65 -5.06
CA THR A 203 9.76 7.33 -5.31
C THR A 203 8.48 7.14 -4.51
N ARG A 204 7.43 6.67 -5.18
CA ARG A 204 6.21 6.15 -4.53
C ARG A 204 6.12 4.65 -4.73
N ALA A 205 6.05 3.90 -3.64
CA ALA A 205 5.79 2.46 -3.63
C ALA A 205 4.33 2.18 -3.25
N LEU A 206 3.67 1.32 -4.01
CA LEU A 206 2.26 0.96 -3.84
C LEU A 206 2.10 -0.56 -3.85
N LEU A 207 1.27 -1.11 -2.95
CA LEU A 207 0.93 -2.54 -2.94
C LEU A 207 -0.50 -2.75 -2.44
N GLY A 208 -1.30 -3.50 -3.20
CA GLY A 208 -2.69 -3.77 -2.85
C GLY A 208 -3.45 -4.57 -3.91
N ILE A 209 -4.77 -4.47 -3.88
CA ILE A 209 -5.64 -5.10 -4.89
C ILE A 209 -5.38 -4.47 -6.26
N ASN A 210 -5.33 -5.32 -7.30
CA ASN A 210 -5.21 -4.84 -8.68
C ASN A 210 -6.46 -4.04 -9.07
N PRO A 211 -6.32 -2.77 -9.50
CA PRO A 211 -7.46 -1.96 -9.93
C PRO A 211 -8.04 -2.37 -11.30
N TYR A 212 -7.38 -3.29 -12.03
CA TYR A 212 -7.90 -3.79 -13.30
C TYR A 212 -9.21 -4.54 -13.07
N ASP A 213 -10.28 -4.09 -13.73
CA ASP A 213 -11.67 -4.59 -13.56
C ASP A 213 -12.18 -4.57 -12.10
N PHE A 214 -11.54 -3.81 -11.21
CA PHE A 214 -12.00 -3.65 -9.85
C PHE A 214 -13.05 -2.53 -9.77
N SER A 215 -14.21 -2.86 -9.22
CA SER A 215 -15.21 -1.90 -8.79
C SER A 215 -15.96 -2.51 -7.62
N TRP A 216 -16.04 -1.79 -6.52
CA TRP A 216 -16.81 -2.21 -5.34
C TRP A 216 -17.83 -1.16 -4.99
N HIS A 217 -19.10 -1.53 -5.11
CA HIS A 217 -20.22 -0.66 -4.81
C HIS A 217 -20.47 -0.62 -3.31
N LEU A 218 -20.50 0.58 -2.73
CA LEU A 218 -20.76 0.82 -1.32
C LEU A 218 -22.04 1.65 -1.17
N GLU A 219 -23.10 1.01 -0.68
CA GLU A 219 -24.30 1.73 -0.24
C GLU A 219 -24.03 2.51 1.06
N PRO A 220 -24.85 3.52 1.39
CA PRO A 220 -24.79 4.17 2.69
C PRO A 220 -24.86 3.17 3.85
N GLY A 221 -23.89 3.24 4.76
CA GLY A 221 -23.76 2.34 5.91
C GLY A 221 -22.93 1.08 5.64
N GLU A 222 -22.46 0.84 4.42
CA GLU A 222 -21.57 -0.28 4.11
C GLU A 222 -20.09 0.06 4.27
N ASP A 223 -19.28 -0.98 4.44
CA ASP A 223 -17.83 -0.88 4.59
C ASP A 223 -17.08 -1.82 3.63
N PHE A 224 -15.87 -1.44 3.29
CA PHE A 224 -14.90 -2.24 2.56
C PHE A 224 -13.59 -2.32 3.33
N GLN A 225 -13.06 -3.55 3.55
CA GLN A 225 -11.76 -3.80 4.16
C GLN A 225 -10.76 -4.22 3.08
N ALA A 226 -9.69 -3.42 2.90
CA ALA A 226 -8.57 -3.81 2.05
C ALA A 226 -7.68 -4.86 2.74
N PRO A 227 -6.98 -5.73 1.98
CA PRO A 227 -6.03 -6.68 2.54
C PRO A 227 -4.86 -5.99 3.23
N GLU A 228 -4.09 -6.77 3.97
CA GLU A 228 -2.94 -6.31 4.74
C GLU A 228 -1.65 -6.40 3.92
N VAL A 229 -0.77 -5.41 4.07
CA VAL A 229 0.60 -5.43 3.61
C VAL A 229 1.53 -5.52 4.82
N ILE A 230 2.50 -6.42 4.75
CA ILE A 230 3.62 -6.52 5.69
C ILE A 230 4.77 -5.69 5.12
N MET A 231 5.34 -4.82 5.95
CA MET A 231 6.48 -3.97 5.62
C MET A 231 7.61 -4.25 6.59
N THR A 232 8.82 -4.36 6.08
CA THR A 232 10.04 -4.47 6.89
C THR A 232 11.13 -3.58 6.32
N CYS A 233 12.00 -3.06 7.20
CA CYS A 233 13.20 -2.35 6.82
C CYS A 233 14.39 -3.08 7.43
N LEU A 234 15.36 -3.42 6.60
CA LEU A 234 16.62 -4.01 7.03
C LEU A 234 17.74 -3.00 6.73
N LEU A 235 18.45 -2.63 7.79
CA LEU A 235 19.64 -1.81 7.69
C LEU A 235 20.83 -2.60 8.27
N TYR A 236 21.68 -3.12 7.40
CA TYR A 236 22.93 -3.74 7.80
C TYR A 236 24.07 -2.73 7.68
N THR A 237 24.66 -2.34 8.82
CA THR A 237 25.87 -1.55 8.87
C THR A 237 27.08 -2.46 9.13
N SER A 238 28.24 -2.10 8.58
CA SER A 238 29.48 -2.87 8.74
C SER A 238 29.98 -2.98 10.19
N ASP A 239 29.34 -2.30 11.14
CA ASP A 239 29.72 -2.26 12.55
C ASP A 239 28.91 -3.25 13.42
N ALA A 240 28.11 -4.11 12.83
CA ALA A 240 27.35 -5.18 13.52
C ALA A 240 28.11 -6.51 13.53
N ALA A 241 29.45 -6.48 13.74
CA ALA A 241 30.31 -7.65 13.92
C ALA A 241 30.82 -7.72 15.37
#